data_41b302f5a489f333194c5b1139c4dbdc
#
_entry.id   41b302f5a489f333194c5b1139c4dbdc
#
_cell.length_a   1.000
_cell.length_b   1.000
_cell.length_c   1.000
_cell.angle_alpha   90.00
_cell.angle_beta   90.00
_cell.angle_gamma   90.00
#
_symmetry.space_group_name_H-M   'P 1'
#
loop_
_entity.id
_entity.type
_entity.pdbx_description
1 polymer ?
#
loop_
_entity_poly.entity_id
_entity_poly.type
_entity_poly.pdbx_seq_one_letter_code
_entity_poly.pdbx_strand_id
1 'polypeptide(L)'
;LKDWRVDEEYAEQCRTAAAAWNDSVEAAYALDHHPLPAQSAIIGAVEAATNDRDVIVGAAGSLPGDLHKLWRTRDPKGYHVEYAFSCMGYEIAAGLGVKMADPSREVFVFVGDGSYLMMNSEIITSIQEDIKIIVILVVNHGFQSIGALSESVGVERFGTTYRYRDQAGQLAGDKLPLDLAANAASLGAQVIRANNLEEFRAALVQARANTITTVVHIEDDPTIAAPDSGSWWDVPVAEVSTRTSTREALVRYEEARTAQRHFLRPTNWGDPDSPS
;
A
#
# COMPACT_ATOMS: atom_id res chain seq x y z
N LEU A 1 23.90 25.95 14.96
CA LEU A 1 23.98 24.78 14.06
C LEU A 1 24.86 24.97 12.82
N LYS A 2 25.43 26.19 12.58
CA LYS A 2 26.22 26.45 11.37
C LYS A 2 27.48 25.57 11.26
N ASP A 3 28.05 25.16 12.38
CA ASP A 3 29.28 24.36 12.46
C ASP A 3 29.05 22.90 12.84
N TRP A 4 27.78 22.49 13.00
CA TRP A 4 27.45 21.12 13.29
C TRP A 4 27.61 20.25 12.05
N ARG A 5 28.31 19.12 12.18
CA ARG A 5 28.44 18.11 11.14
C ARG A 5 28.16 16.73 11.74
N VAL A 6 27.59 15.88 10.92
CA VAL A 6 27.43 14.47 11.27
C VAL A 6 28.80 13.78 11.22
N ASP A 7 28.98 12.78 12.07
CA ASP A 7 30.17 11.93 12.02
C ASP A 7 30.30 11.26 10.64
N GLU A 8 31.53 11.24 10.08
CA GLU A 8 31.76 10.79 8.71
C GLU A 8 31.54 9.25 8.56
N GLU A 9 31.87 8.47 9.59
CA GLU A 9 31.63 7.03 9.59
C GLU A 9 30.12 6.74 9.55
N TYR A 10 29.35 7.47 10.37
CA TYR A 10 27.89 7.36 10.36
C TYR A 10 27.29 7.82 9.02
N ALA A 11 27.80 8.90 8.46
CA ALA A 11 27.37 9.37 7.15
C ALA A 11 27.64 8.34 6.05
N GLU A 12 28.78 7.65 6.09
CA GLU A 12 29.12 6.59 5.14
C GLU A 12 28.23 5.35 5.32
N GLN A 13 27.95 4.96 6.56
CA GLN A 13 27.01 3.88 6.85
C GLN A 13 25.62 4.20 6.26
N CYS A 14 25.13 5.41 6.41
CA CYS A 14 23.85 5.85 5.84
C CYS A 14 23.87 5.80 4.31
N ARG A 15 24.95 6.26 3.65
CA ARG A 15 25.09 6.21 2.20
C ARG A 15 25.08 4.78 1.67
N THR A 16 25.84 3.90 2.33
CA THR A 16 25.91 2.48 1.97
C THR A 16 24.56 1.77 2.12
N ALA A 17 23.87 2.00 3.23
CA ALA A 17 22.54 1.44 3.47
C ALA A 17 21.51 1.96 2.46
N ALA A 18 21.55 3.25 2.14
CA ALA A 18 20.67 3.85 1.14
C ALA A 18 20.93 3.29 -0.28
N ALA A 19 22.19 3.09 -0.65
CA ALA A 19 22.56 2.48 -1.93
C ALA A 19 22.04 1.04 -2.03
N ALA A 20 22.29 0.22 -1.01
CA ALA A 20 21.81 -1.16 -0.97
C ALA A 20 20.27 -1.25 -1.02
N TRP A 21 19.57 -0.32 -0.36
CA TRP A 21 18.12 -0.23 -0.43
C TRP A 21 17.63 0.15 -1.83
N ASN A 22 18.29 1.11 -2.48
CA ASN A 22 17.97 1.49 -3.87
C ASN A 22 18.13 0.32 -4.84
N ASP A 23 19.18 -0.50 -4.69
CA ASP A 23 19.36 -1.71 -5.50
C ASP A 23 18.21 -2.71 -5.29
N SER A 24 17.74 -2.85 -4.05
CA SER A 24 16.57 -3.69 -3.72
C SER A 24 15.28 -3.16 -4.35
N VAL A 25 15.10 -1.84 -4.39
CA VAL A 25 13.95 -1.19 -5.05
C VAL A 25 13.98 -1.41 -6.55
N GLU A 26 15.14 -1.22 -7.21
CA GLU A 26 15.29 -1.48 -8.65
C GLU A 26 14.99 -2.94 -9.00
N ALA A 27 15.48 -3.88 -8.19
CA ALA A 27 15.18 -5.30 -8.39
C ALA A 27 13.68 -5.60 -8.23
N ALA A 28 13.00 -4.97 -7.27
CA ALA A 28 11.56 -5.12 -7.06
C ALA A 28 10.74 -4.53 -8.21
N TYR A 29 11.17 -3.39 -8.77
CA TYR A 29 10.52 -2.77 -9.93
C TYR A 29 10.71 -3.57 -11.22
N ALA A 30 11.86 -4.24 -11.36
CA ALA A 30 12.20 -5.06 -12.51
C ALA A 30 11.68 -6.49 -12.41
N LEU A 31 10.96 -6.84 -11.34
CA LEU A 31 10.49 -8.21 -11.13
C LEU A 31 9.52 -8.64 -12.23
N ASP A 32 9.92 -9.62 -13.02
CA ASP A 32 9.11 -10.26 -14.07
C ASP A 32 8.39 -11.48 -13.49
N HIS A 33 7.17 -11.28 -13.02
CA HIS A 33 6.36 -12.31 -12.37
C HIS A 33 5.09 -12.59 -13.20
N HIS A 34 4.75 -13.86 -13.35
CA HIS A 34 3.63 -14.37 -14.13
C HIS A 34 2.80 -15.41 -13.36
N PRO A 35 1.49 -15.57 -13.65
CA PRO A 35 0.72 -14.90 -14.71
C PRO A 35 0.30 -13.46 -14.36
N LEU A 36 0.24 -13.11 -13.07
CA LEU A 36 -0.10 -11.76 -12.61
C LEU A 36 1.17 -11.01 -12.17
N PRO A 37 1.28 -9.71 -12.42
CA PRO A 37 2.43 -8.92 -11.98
C PRO A 37 2.49 -8.81 -10.45
N ALA A 38 3.69 -8.62 -9.93
CA ALA A 38 3.90 -8.22 -8.54
C ALA A 38 3.45 -6.76 -8.32
N GLN A 39 2.91 -6.45 -7.14
CA GLN A 39 2.52 -5.08 -6.76
C GLN A 39 3.70 -4.10 -6.88
N SER A 40 4.91 -4.52 -6.53
CA SER A 40 6.13 -3.71 -6.67
C SER A 40 6.43 -3.32 -8.12
N ALA A 41 6.23 -4.22 -9.08
CA ALA A 41 6.42 -3.92 -10.50
C ALA A 41 5.35 -2.94 -11.03
N ILE A 42 4.11 -3.02 -10.54
CA ILE A 42 3.05 -2.06 -10.83
C ILE A 42 3.45 -0.66 -10.30
N ILE A 43 3.94 -0.57 -9.06
CA ILE A 43 4.43 0.68 -8.47
C ILE A 43 5.57 1.26 -9.30
N GLY A 44 6.55 0.44 -9.70
CA GLY A 44 7.67 0.86 -10.55
C GLY A 44 7.22 1.38 -11.92
N ALA A 45 6.21 0.76 -12.53
CA ALA A 45 5.66 1.22 -13.80
C ALA A 45 4.98 2.61 -13.67
N VAL A 46 4.28 2.89 -12.57
CA VAL A 46 3.70 4.21 -12.31
C VAL A 46 4.79 5.22 -12.00
N GLU A 47 5.80 4.85 -11.19
CA GLU A 47 6.94 5.73 -10.90
C GLU A 47 7.64 6.19 -12.18
N ALA A 48 7.90 5.27 -13.11
CA ALA A 48 8.51 5.56 -14.40
C ALA A 48 7.60 6.43 -15.32
N ALA A 49 6.28 6.38 -15.14
CA ALA A 49 5.31 7.17 -15.92
C ALA A 49 5.04 8.56 -15.32
N THR A 50 5.53 8.86 -14.11
CA THR A 50 5.27 10.13 -13.43
C THR A 50 6.37 11.16 -13.69
N ASN A 51 5.98 12.44 -13.68
CA ASN A 51 6.88 13.58 -13.68
C ASN A 51 7.16 14.06 -12.24
N ASP A 52 8.17 14.91 -12.06
CA ASP A 52 8.61 15.37 -10.75
C ASP A 52 7.51 16.03 -9.91
N ARG A 53 6.57 16.72 -10.57
CA ARG A 53 5.48 17.44 -9.90
C ARG A 53 4.19 16.65 -9.76
N ASP A 54 4.11 15.43 -10.30
CA ASP A 54 2.92 14.60 -10.17
C ASP A 54 2.74 14.18 -8.70
N VAL A 55 1.50 13.94 -8.31
CA VAL A 55 1.16 13.59 -6.93
C VAL A 55 0.62 12.18 -6.88
N ILE A 56 1.18 11.38 -5.98
CA ILE A 56 0.67 10.07 -5.63
C ILE A 56 -0.18 10.18 -4.38
N VAL A 57 -1.36 9.59 -4.42
CA VAL A 57 -2.29 9.55 -3.28
C VAL A 57 -2.56 8.10 -2.91
N GLY A 58 -2.42 7.77 -1.64
CA GLY A 58 -2.73 6.47 -1.06
C GLY A 58 -3.27 6.59 0.35
N ALA A 59 -3.79 5.52 0.93
CA ALA A 59 -4.26 5.52 2.30
C ALA A 59 -3.97 4.20 3.01
N ALA A 60 -4.72 3.12 2.74
CA ALA A 60 -4.68 1.89 3.54
C ALA A 60 -4.47 0.64 2.70
N GLY A 61 -4.00 -0.42 3.34
CA GLY A 61 -3.78 -1.74 2.74
C GLY A 61 -2.33 -2.05 2.41
N SER A 62 -2.09 -3.03 1.54
CA SER A 62 -0.74 -3.41 1.11
C SER A 62 -0.08 -2.33 0.25
N LEU A 63 -0.85 -1.68 -0.63
CA LEU A 63 -0.35 -0.65 -1.55
C LEU A 63 0.37 0.49 -0.84
N PRO A 64 -0.20 1.21 0.15
CA PRO A 64 0.53 2.26 0.84
C PRO A 64 1.72 1.73 1.66
N GLY A 65 1.65 0.51 2.18
CA GLY A 65 2.78 -0.13 2.84
C GLY A 65 3.97 -0.30 1.89
N ASP A 66 3.72 -0.78 0.67
CA ASP A 66 4.74 -0.94 -0.35
C ASP A 66 5.19 0.40 -0.94
N LEU A 67 4.28 1.37 -1.11
CA LEU A 67 4.63 2.73 -1.51
C LEU A 67 5.60 3.39 -0.53
N HIS A 68 5.42 3.22 0.79
CA HIS A 68 6.36 3.73 1.80
C HIS A 68 7.78 3.15 1.66
N LYS A 69 7.88 1.91 1.21
CA LYS A 69 9.16 1.24 1.00
C LYS A 69 9.82 1.60 -0.33
N LEU A 70 9.02 1.73 -1.38
CA LEU A 70 9.51 1.69 -2.76
C LEU A 70 9.45 3.05 -3.46
N TRP A 71 8.49 3.94 -3.11
CA TRP A 71 8.28 5.18 -3.84
C TRP A 71 9.40 6.21 -3.61
N ARG A 72 9.89 6.81 -4.69
CA ARG A 72 10.92 7.86 -4.66
C ARG A 72 10.30 9.22 -4.90
N THR A 73 10.00 9.93 -3.82
CA THR A 73 9.42 11.28 -3.88
C THR A 73 10.41 12.29 -4.42
N ARG A 74 10.06 12.99 -5.49
CA ARG A 74 10.90 14.01 -6.16
C ARG A 74 10.51 15.45 -5.80
N ASP A 75 9.28 15.67 -5.36
CA ASP A 75 8.73 16.96 -4.92
C ASP A 75 8.15 16.80 -3.51
N PRO A 76 8.39 17.72 -2.56
CA PRO A 76 7.85 17.63 -1.19
C PRO A 76 6.33 17.50 -1.10
N LYS A 77 5.60 17.91 -2.16
CA LYS A 77 4.14 17.75 -2.29
C LYS A 77 3.74 16.58 -3.18
N GLY A 78 4.69 15.80 -3.66
CA GLY A 78 4.48 14.70 -4.63
C GLY A 78 3.95 13.41 -4.01
N TYR A 79 3.91 13.30 -2.69
CA TYR A 79 3.42 12.12 -1.99
C TYR A 79 2.41 12.53 -0.91
N HIS A 80 1.18 12.02 -1.03
CA HIS A 80 0.10 12.28 -0.11
C HIS A 80 -0.49 10.95 0.39
N VAL A 81 -0.47 10.74 1.69
CA VAL A 81 -1.00 9.52 2.31
C VAL A 81 -1.69 9.85 3.62
N GLU A 82 -2.88 9.29 3.82
CA GLU A 82 -3.51 9.22 5.12
C GLU A 82 -3.04 7.94 5.81
N TYR A 83 -2.14 8.06 6.79
CA TYR A 83 -1.53 6.91 7.43
C TYR A 83 -1.77 6.84 8.94
N ALA A 84 -2.08 7.94 9.60
CA ALA A 84 -2.25 7.98 11.05
C ALA A 84 -3.38 7.05 11.53
N PHE A 85 -4.49 7.01 10.80
CA PHE A 85 -5.63 6.13 11.07
C PHE A 85 -5.84 5.06 10.01
N SER A 86 -5.09 5.12 8.91
CA SER A 86 -5.14 4.17 7.79
C SER A 86 -6.56 3.97 7.25
N CYS A 87 -7.23 5.10 6.93
CA CYS A 87 -8.64 5.13 6.57
C CYS A 87 -8.86 4.62 5.14
N MET A 88 -9.34 3.41 4.99
CA MET A 88 -9.77 2.87 3.69
C MET A 88 -10.91 3.72 3.11
N GLY A 89 -10.85 3.96 1.78
CA GLY A 89 -11.84 4.79 1.08
C GLY A 89 -11.46 6.27 0.96
N TYR A 90 -10.38 6.70 1.62
CA TYR A 90 -9.89 8.07 1.53
C TYR A 90 -9.32 8.44 0.15
N GLU A 91 -8.76 7.48 -0.58
CA GLU A 91 -7.85 7.65 -1.70
C GLU A 91 -8.45 8.50 -2.84
N ILE A 92 -9.66 8.17 -3.30
CA ILE A 92 -10.28 8.83 -4.46
C ILE A 92 -10.72 10.25 -4.10
N ALA A 93 -11.36 10.42 -2.93
CA ALA A 93 -11.76 11.73 -2.43
C ALA A 93 -10.55 12.66 -2.21
N ALA A 94 -9.46 12.11 -1.64
CA ALA A 94 -8.22 12.85 -1.46
C ALA A 94 -7.56 13.23 -2.78
N GLY A 95 -7.52 12.32 -3.75
CA GLY A 95 -7.01 12.60 -5.10
C GLY A 95 -7.76 13.75 -5.77
N LEU A 96 -9.07 13.76 -5.66
CA LEU A 96 -9.92 14.86 -6.14
C LEU A 96 -9.58 16.16 -5.41
N GLY A 97 -9.50 16.13 -4.07
CA GLY A 97 -9.15 17.31 -3.26
C GLY A 97 -7.76 17.88 -3.57
N VAL A 98 -6.76 17.01 -3.77
CA VAL A 98 -5.41 17.42 -4.19
C VAL A 98 -5.45 18.10 -5.57
N LYS A 99 -6.19 17.53 -6.52
CA LYS A 99 -6.34 18.10 -7.87
C LYS A 99 -7.06 19.44 -7.84
N MET A 100 -8.08 19.61 -6.99
CA MET A 100 -8.76 20.88 -6.77
C MET A 100 -7.84 21.93 -6.16
N ALA A 101 -6.97 21.53 -5.24
CA ALA A 101 -6.04 22.46 -4.57
C ALA A 101 -4.90 22.93 -5.49
N ASP A 102 -4.42 22.09 -6.40
CA ASP A 102 -3.40 22.44 -7.41
C ASP A 102 -3.73 21.79 -8.77
N PRO A 103 -4.58 22.43 -9.59
CA PRO A 103 -4.97 21.89 -10.90
C PRO A 103 -3.83 21.67 -11.89
N SER A 104 -2.67 22.29 -11.65
CA SER A 104 -1.49 22.17 -12.53
C SER A 104 -0.76 20.83 -12.39
N ARG A 105 -1.07 20.03 -11.36
CA ARG A 105 -0.45 18.73 -11.10
C ARG A 105 -1.28 17.60 -11.69
N GLU A 106 -0.64 16.58 -12.20
CA GLU A 106 -1.33 15.30 -12.45
C GLU A 106 -1.41 14.53 -11.13
N VAL A 107 -2.54 13.88 -10.89
CA VAL A 107 -2.79 13.14 -9.64
C VAL A 107 -3.07 11.69 -9.96
N PHE A 108 -2.26 10.81 -9.38
CA PHE A 108 -2.39 9.36 -9.44
C PHE A 108 -2.88 8.86 -8.08
N VAL A 109 -4.02 8.21 -8.07
CA VAL A 109 -4.64 7.62 -6.89
C VAL A 109 -4.37 6.12 -6.89
N PHE A 110 -3.57 5.63 -5.96
CA PHE A 110 -3.41 4.20 -5.76
C PHE A 110 -4.48 3.67 -4.81
N VAL A 111 -5.31 2.75 -5.28
CA VAL A 111 -6.39 2.17 -4.49
C VAL A 111 -6.50 0.67 -4.74
N GLY A 112 -6.58 -0.11 -3.65
CA GLY A 112 -6.94 -1.52 -3.69
C GLY A 112 -8.44 -1.72 -3.81
N ASP A 113 -8.85 -2.91 -4.23
CA ASP A 113 -10.27 -3.26 -4.42
C ASP A 113 -11.12 -3.08 -3.15
N GLY A 114 -10.58 -3.40 -1.97
CA GLY A 114 -11.28 -3.22 -0.71
C GLY A 114 -11.57 -1.75 -0.39
N SER A 115 -10.57 -0.87 -0.52
CA SER A 115 -10.72 0.57 -0.35
C SER A 115 -11.63 1.19 -1.41
N TYR A 116 -11.49 0.77 -2.67
CA TYR A 116 -12.34 1.20 -3.77
C TYR A 116 -13.83 0.92 -3.49
N LEU A 117 -14.16 -0.28 -3.00
CA LEU A 117 -15.54 -0.66 -2.68
C LEU A 117 -16.13 0.13 -1.50
N MET A 118 -15.30 0.70 -0.64
CA MET A 118 -15.78 1.49 0.51
C MET A 118 -16.21 2.90 0.10
N MET A 119 -15.51 3.54 -0.85
CA MET A 119 -15.83 4.92 -1.23
C MET A 119 -15.33 5.24 -2.64
N ASN A 120 -16.05 4.75 -3.64
CA ASN A 120 -15.82 5.04 -5.06
C ASN A 120 -16.71 6.15 -5.63
N SER A 121 -17.63 6.67 -4.82
CA SER A 121 -18.64 7.66 -5.24
C SER A 121 -18.03 8.98 -5.74
N GLU A 122 -16.84 9.35 -5.25
CA GLU A 122 -16.18 10.60 -5.64
C GLU A 122 -15.68 10.58 -7.11
N ILE A 123 -15.71 9.44 -7.78
CA ILE A 123 -15.59 9.37 -9.24
C ILE A 123 -16.72 10.19 -9.90
N ILE A 124 -17.94 10.09 -9.39
CA ILE A 124 -19.08 10.88 -9.91
C ILE A 124 -18.82 12.37 -9.73
N THR A 125 -18.33 12.78 -8.55
CA THR A 125 -17.97 14.18 -8.27
C THR A 125 -16.91 14.69 -9.23
N SER A 126 -15.86 13.88 -9.50
CA SER A 126 -14.79 14.26 -10.42
C SER A 126 -15.31 14.48 -11.85
N ILE A 127 -16.28 13.68 -12.30
CA ILE A 127 -16.92 13.82 -13.61
C ILE A 127 -17.83 15.07 -13.63
N GLN A 128 -18.63 15.27 -12.57
CA GLN A 128 -19.54 16.41 -12.46
C GLN A 128 -18.80 17.75 -12.48
N GLU A 129 -17.65 17.82 -11.79
CA GLU A 129 -16.84 19.04 -11.66
C GLU A 129 -15.80 19.20 -12.79
N ASP A 130 -15.77 18.29 -13.77
CA ASP A 130 -14.78 18.25 -14.87
C ASP A 130 -13.32 18.27 -14.35
N ILE A 131 -13.07 17.55 -13.26
CA ILE A 131 -11.77 17.44 -12.60
C ILE A 131 -11.18 16.06 -12.82
N LYS A 132 -10.16 16.00 -13.68
CA LYS A 132 -9.47 14.74 -14.02
C LYS A 132 -8.56 14.28 -12.90
N ILE A 133 -8.69 13.00 -12.52
CA ILE A 133 -7.69 12.22 -11.75
C ILE A 133 -7.42 10.89 -12.47
N ILE A 134 -6.28 10.28 -12.20
CA ILE A 134 -5.94 8.93 -12.69
C ILE A 134 -5.98 7.96 -11.51
N VAL A 135 -6.90 7.01 -11.57
CA VAL A 135 -7.07 6.00 -10.51
C VAL A 135 -6.40 4.71 -10.94
N ILE A 136 -5.40 4.27 -10.21
CA ILE A 136 -4.74 2.98 -10.37
C ILE A 136 -5.46 1.99 -9.44
N LEU A 137 -6.38 1.23 -10.01
CA LEU A 137 -7.17 0.23 -9.29
C LEU A 137 -6.47 -1.12 -9.37
N VAL A 138 -5.79 -1.48 -8.27
CA VAL A 138 -5.09 -2.77 -8.14
C VAL A 138 -6.02 -3.77 -7.46
N VAL A 139 -6.31 -4.87 -8.13
CA VAL A 139 -7.28 -5.87 -7.70
C VAL A 139 -6.57 -7.15 -7.28
N ASN A 140 -6.75 -7.53 -6.03
CA ASN A 140 -6.24 -8.78 -5.45
C ASN A 140 -7.34 -9.63 -4.79
N HIS A 141 -8.59 -9.28 -5.05
CA HIS A 141 -9.81 -9.97 -4.62
C HIS A 141 -9.99 -10.01 -3.10
N GLY A 142 -9.64 -8.90 -2.40
CA GLY A 142 -9.94 -8.82 -0.98
C GLY A 142 -9.03 -7.91 -0.16
N PHE A 143 -9.04 -8.16 1.15
CA PHE A 143 -8.27 -7.42 2.16
C PHE A 143 -6.94 -8.12 2.42
N GLN A 144 -6.05 -8.14 1.44
CA GLN A 144 -4.84 -8.98 1.47
C GLN A 144 -3.85 -8.57 2.55
N SER A 145 -3.75 -7.28 2.88
CA SER A 145 -2.93 -6.80 4.00
C SER A 145 -3.37 -7.45 5.32
N ILE A 146 -4.68 -7.48 5.58
CA ILE A 146 -5.24 -8.10 6.79
C ILE A 146 -5.01 -9.61 6.78
N GLY A 147 -5.17 -10.25 5.62
CA GLY A 147 -4.88 -11.68 5.46
C GLY A 147 -3.42 -12.02 5.76
N ALA A 148 -2.48 -11.23 5.23
CA ALA A 148 -1.05 -11.43 5.47
C ALA A 148 -0.67 -11.20 6.94
N LEU A 149 -1.22 -10.17 7.59
CA LEU A 149 -1.03 -9.93 9.02
C LEU A 149 -1.57 -11.10 9.86
N SER A 150 -2.75 -11.64 9.53
CA SER A 150 -3.29 -12.82 10.20
C SER A 150 -2.37 -14.03 10.09
N GLU A 151 -1.83 -14.30 8.89
CA GLU A 151 -0.87 -15.40 8.67
C GLU A 151 0.43 -15.19 9.44
N SER A 152 0.94 -13.96 9.52
CA SER A 152 2.18 -13.67 10.24
C SER A 152 2.10 -13.99 11.74
N VAL A 153 0.90 -13.97 12.31
CA VAL A 153 0.63 -14.31 13.72
C VAL A 153 0.03 -15.72 13.88
N GLY A 154 0.16 -16.57 12.86
CA GLY A 154 -0.22 -17.99 12.93
C GLY A 154 -1.73 -18.26 12.79
N VAL A 155 -2.50 -17.32 12.23
CA VAL A 155 -3.94 -17.44 11.98
C VAL A 155 -4.20 -17.54 10.47
N GLU A 156 -5.28 -18.21 10.08
CA GLU A 156 -5.69 -18.30 8.67
C GLU A 156 -6.25 -16.96 8.14
N ARG A 157 -6.22 -16.77 6.82
CA ARG A 157 -6.82 -15.61 6.12
C ARG A 157 -8.36 -15.69 6.10
N PHE A 158 -9.00 -15.87 7.23
CA PHE A 158 -10.44 -16.02 7.29
C PHE A 158 -11.15 -14.70 6.92
N GLY A 159 -12.08 -14.77 5.94
CA GLY A 159 -12.93 -13.65 5.55
C GLY A 159 -12.21 -12.49 4.85
N THR A 160 -10.93 -12.65 4.47
CA THR A 160 -10.14 -11.58 3.84
C THR A 160 -10.07 -11.66 2.32
N THR A 161 -10.76 -12.63 1.71
CA THR A 161 -10.88 -12.78 0.25
C THR A 161 -12.36 -12.84 -0.12
N TYR A 162 -12.75 -12.24 -1.25
CA TYR A 162 -14.14 -12.30 -1.74
C TYR A 162 -14.44 -13.68 -2.32
N ARG A 163 -15.02 -14.55 -1.50
CA ARG A 163 -15.35 -15.92 -1.84
C ARG A 163 -16.77 -16.28 -1.44
N TYR A 164 -17.36 -17.17 -2.20
CA TYR A 164 -18.57 -17.88 -1.77
C TYR A 164 -18.27 -18.79 -0.58
N ARG A 165 -19.31 -19.16 0.17
CA ARG A 165 -19.21 -20.23 1.15
C ARG A 165 -19.13 -21.57 0.43
N ASP A 166 -18.31 -22.45 0.95
CA ASP A 166 -18.28 -23.88 0.54
C ASP A 166 -19.43 -24.66 1.20
N GLN A 167 -19.47 -25.97 0.95
CA GLN A 167 -20.48 -26.89 1.51
C GLN A 167 -20.39 -26.99 3.05
N ALA A 168 -19.26 -26.71 3.65
CA ALA A 168 -19.06 -26.69 5.11
C ALA A 168 -19.40 -25.31 5.72
N GLY A 169 -19.88 -24.35 4.92
CA GLY A 169 -20.21 -23.00 5.36
C GLY A 169 -19.00 -22.08 5.56
N GLN A 170 -17.78 -22.51 5.15
CA GLN A 170 -16.59 -21.71 5.23
C GLN A 170 -16.47 -20.77 4.01
N LEU A 171 -15.82 -19.60 4.16
CA LEU A 171 -15.54 -18.67 3.05
C LEU A 171 -14.35 -19.18 2.20
N ALA A 172 -14.46 -20.40 1.70
CA ALA A 172 -13.42 -21.13 0.97
C ALA A 172 -13.88 -21.60 -0.43
N GLY A 173 -15.08 -21.24 -0.86
CA GLY A 173 -15.58 -21.52 -2.20
C GLY A 173 -14.91 -20.68 -3.29
N ASP A 174 -15.51 -20.63 -4.48
CA ASP A 174 -15.01 -19.89 -5.62
C ASP A 174 -14.95 -18.38 -5.32
N LYS A 175 -14.07 -17.64 -6.01
CA LYS A 175 -14.03 -16.19 -5.96
C LYS A 175 -15.34 -15.58 -6.47
N LEU A 176 -15.78 -14.48 -5.87
CA LEU A 176 -16.95 -13.74 -6.35
C LEU A 176 -16.63 -13.09 -7.73
N PRO A 177 -17.57 -13.10 -8.68
CA PRO A 177 -17.37 -12.52 -10.00
C PRO A 177 -17.54 -11.00 -9.99
N LEU A 178 -16.66 -10.30 -9.24
CA LEU A 178 -16.70 -8.84 -9.16
C LEU A 178 -16.04 -8.21 -10.37
N ASP A 179 -16.75 -7.32 -11.05
CA ASP A 179 -16.23 -6.51 -12.15
C ASP A 179 -16.14 -5.03 -11.72
N LEU A 180 -15.03 -4.69 -11.06
CA LEU A 180 -14.81 -3.34 -10.54
C LEU A 180 -14.52 -2.33 -11.66
N ALA A 181 -13.98 -2.78 -12.78
CA ALA A 181 -13.79 -1.94 -13.95
C ALA A 181 -15.12 -1.54 -14.59
N ALA A 182 -16.09 -2.47 -14.72
CA ALA A 182 -17.45 -2.14 -15.17
C ALA A 182 -18.16 -1.23 -14.15
N ASN A 183 -17.94 -1.42 -12.86
CA ASN A 183 -18.47 -0.53 -11.84
C ASN A 183 -17.91 0.89 -12.01
N ALA A 184 -16.61 1.08 -12.17
CA ALA A 184 -16.00 2.39 -12.41
C ALA A 184 -16.56 3.06 -13.69
N ALA A 185 -16.73 2.29 -14.77
CA ALA A 185 -17.35 2.79 -16.00
C ALA A 185 -18.79 3.27 -15.78
N SER A 186 -19.56 2.57 -14.95
CA SER A 186 -20.94 2.95 -14.60
C SER A 186 -21.03 4.26 -13.82
N LEU A 187 -19.94 4.65 -13.13
CA LEU A 187 -19.81 5.93 -12.41
C LEU A 187 -19.35 7.09 -13.32
N GLY A 188 -19.11 6.82 -14.61
CA GLY A 188 -18.75 7.83 -15.61
C GLY A 188 -17.26 7.92 -15.92
N ALA A 189 -16.39 7.15 -15.26
CA ALA A 189 -14.97 7.14 -15.57
C ALA A 189 -14.68 6.49 -16.93
N GLN A 190 -13.64 6.95 -17.61
CA GLN A 190 -13.01 6.16 -18.66
C GLN A 190 -12.23 5.02 -18.02
N VAL A 191 -12.37 3.80 -18.53
CA VAL A 191 -11.71 2.62 -17.94
C VAL A 191 -10.79 1.96 -18.95
N ILE A 192 -9.57 1.66 -18.52
CA ILE A 192 -8.60 0.89 -19.28
C ILE A 192 -8.25 -0.36 -18.47
N ARG A 193 -8.50 -1.54 -19.03
CA ARG A 193 -8.10 -2.82 -18.43
C ARG A 193 -6.73 -3.21 -18.94
N ALA A 194 -5.87 -3.61 -18.02
CA ALA A 194 -4.57 -4.18 -18.33
C ALA A 194 -4.49 -5.60 -17.72
N ASN A 195 -4.05 -6.57 -18.51
CA ASN A 195 -3.93 -7.97 -18.10
C ASN A 195 -2.49 -8.35 -17.73
N ASN A 196 -1.54 -7.47 -18.02
CA ASN A 196 -0.13 -7.64 -17.76
C ASN A 196 0.57 -6.27 -17.66
N LEU A 197 1.83 -6.27 -17.28
CA LEU A 197 2.60 -5.06 -17.05
C LEU A 197 2.87 -4.24 -18.33
N GLU A 198 2.97 -4.86 -19.50
CA GLU A 198 3.14 -4.16 -20.77
C GLU A 198 1.87 -3.36 -21.13
N GLU A 199 0.71 -4.02 -21.10
CA GLU A 199 -0.58 -3.34 -21.30
C GLU A 199 -0.80 -2.24 -20.27
N PHE A 200 -0.37 -2.46 -19.02
CA PHE A 200 -0.48 -1.47 -17.96
C PHE A 200 0.35 -0.21 -18.25
N ARG A 201 1.60 -0.36 -18.71
CA ARG A 201 2.42 0.78 -19.14
C ARG A 201 1.78 1.56 -20.28
N ALA A 202 1.21 0.88 -21.27
CA ALA A 202 0.48 1.52 -22.35
C ALA A 202 -0.78 2.26 -21.84
N ALA A 203 -1.50 1.65 -20.89
CA ALA A 203 -2.67 2.25 -20.25
C ALA A 203 -2.32 3.54 -19.47
N LEU A 204 -1.17 3.61 -18.80
CA LEU A 204 -0.72 4.82 -18.12
C LEU A 204 -0.47 5.98 -19.09
N VAL A 205 0.14 5.71 -20.25
CA VAL A 205 0.33 6.72 -21.30
C VAL A 205 -1.01 7.24 -21.80
N GLN A 206 -1.97 6.35 -22.05
CA GLN A 206 -3.31 6.73 -22.50
C GLN A 206 -4.06 7.51 -21.41
N ALA A 207 -3.99 7.08 -20.13
CA ALA A 207 -4.63 7.75 -19.01
C ALA A 207 -4.14 9.20 -18.84
N ARG A 208 -2.84 9.43 -19.03
CA ARG A 208 -2.28 10.79 -19.01
C ARG A 208 -2.82 11.66 -20.14
N ALA A 209 -3.01 11.09 -21.33
CA ALA A 209 -3.53 11.81 -22.51
C ALA A 209 -5.04 12.10 -22.43
N ASN A 210 -5.79 11.32 -21.67
CA ASN A 210 -7.22 11.49 -21.49
C ASN A 210 -7.54 12.81 -20.79
N THR A 211 -8.72 13.37 -21.05
CA THR A 211 -9.17 14.65 -20.48
C THR A 211 -10.13 14.47 -19.30
N ILE A 212 -10.65 13.28 -19.08
CA ILE A 212 -11.55 12.95 -17.98
C ILE A 212 -10.92 11.95 -17.02
N THR A 213 -11.48 11.80 -15.84
CA THR A 213 -11.06 10.79 -14.86
C THR A 213 -11.00 9.42 -15.49
N THR A 214 -9.83 8.79 -15.34
CA THR A 214 -9.53 7.50 -15.94
C THR A 214 -9.15 6.50 -14.87
N VAL A 215 -9.78 5.33 -14.87
CA VAL A 215 -9.44 4.21 -14.01
C VAL A 215 -8.64 3.19 -14.81
N VAL A 216 -7.41 2.96 -14.42
CA VAL A 216 -6.55 1.89 -14.95
C VAL A 216 -6.67 0.70 -14.02
N HIS A 217 -7.30 -0.36 -14.50
CA HIS A 217 -7.55 -1.59 -13.75
C HIS A 217 -6.48 -2.63 -14.06
N ILE A 218 -5.87 -3.20 -13.04
CA ILE A 218 -4.91 -4.30 -13.13
C ILE A 218 -5.08 -5.26 -11.94
N GLU A 219 -4.91 -6.56 -12.19
CA GLU A 219 -4.80 -7.56 -11.11
C GLU A 219 -3.33 -7.77 -10.74
N ASP A 220 -3.05 -7.98 -9.45
CA ASP A 220 -1.72 -8.35 -8.94
C ASP A 220 -1.73 -9.73 -8.27
N ASP A 221 -0.54 -10.30 -8.10
CA ASP A 221 -0.36 -11.50 -7.27
C ASP A 221 -0.11 -11.10 -5.81
N PRO A 222 -1.08 -11.27 -4.91
CA PRO A 222 -0.95 -10.87 -3.51
C PRO A 222 0.03 -11.74 -2.69
N THR A 223 0.59 -12.77 -3.28
CA THR A 223 1.58 -13.64 -2.61
C THR A 223 3.01 -13.12 -2.75
N ILE A 224 3.23 -12.16 -3.66
CA ILE A 224 4.53 -11.57 -3.91
C ILE A 224 4.67 -10.29 -3.09
N ALA A 225 5.40 -10.38 -1.99
CA ALA A 225 5.65 -9.25 -1.11
C ALA A 225 6.74 -8.32 -1.63
N ALA A 226 6.66 -7.03 -1.27
CA ALA A 226 7.79 -6.11 -1.42
C ALA A 226 8.99 -6.55 -0.57
N PRO A 227 10.22 -6.10 -0.91
CA PRO A 227 11.41 -6.44 -0.14
C PRO A 227 11.27 -6.17 1.35
N ASP A 228 11.83 -7.06 2.17
CA ASP A 228 11.89 -6.85 3.61
C ASP A 228 12.84 -5.70 3.93
N SER A 229 12.37 -4.76 4.73
CA SER A 229 13.18 -3.61 5.20
C SER A 229 13.98 -3.91 6.47
N GLY A 230 13.92 -5.14 6.99
CA GLY A 230 14.56 -5.53 8.25
C GLY A 230 13.89 -4.92 9.49
N SER A 231 12.71 -4.34 9.33
CA SER A 231 11.97 -3.74 10.45
C SER A 231 11.07 -4.79 11.10
N TRP A 232 11.10 -4.83 12.44
CA TRP A 232 10.13 -5.60 13.19
C TRP A 232 8.85 -4.80 13.39
N TRP A 233 7.71 -5.43 13.16
CA TRP A 233 6.40 -4.85 13.39
C TRP A 233 5.80 -5.43 14.67
N ASP A 234 5.38 -4.56 15.57
CA ASP A 234 4.68 -4.93 16.80
C ASP A 234 3.22 -5.29 16.46
N VAL A 235 3.02 -6.50 15.94
CA VAL A 235 1.71 -7.07 15.67
C VAL A 235 1.35 -8.01 16.81
N PRO A 236 0.42 -7.63 17.71
CA PRO A 236 0.05 -8.44 18.86
C PRO A 236 -0.50 -9.81 18.46
N VAL A 237 -0.04 -10.85 19.13
CA VAL A 237 -0.50 -12.22 18.95
C VAL A 237 -1.52 -12.57 20.02
N ALA A 238 -2.53 -13.39 19.67
CA ALA A 238 -3.53 -13.83 20.64
C ALA A 238 -2.88 -14.59 21.80
N GLU A 239 -3.13 -14.12 23.04
CA GLU A 239 -2.59 -14.73 24.28
C GLU A 239 -3.21 -16.09 24.56
N VAL A 240 -4.44 -16.30 24.09
CA VAL A 240 -5.18 -17.56 24.28
C VAL A 240 -5.56 -18.13 22.93
N SER A 241 -4.98 -19.27 22.56
CA SER A 241 -5.30 -19.98 21.32
C SER A 241 -5.15 -21.49 21.50
N THR A 242 -6.04 -22.26 20.86
CA THR A 242 -5.89 -23.70 20.75
C THR A 242 -5.00 -24.11 19.59
N ARG A 243 -4.66 -23.18 18.66
CA ARG A 243 -3.81 -23.44 17.50
C ARG A 243 -2.34 -23.46 17.89
N THR A 244 -1.62 -24.47 17.45
CA THR A 244 -0.17 -24.58 17.69
C THR A 244 0.59 -23.44 17.03
N SER A 245 0.27 -23.11 15.76
CA SER A 245 0.91 -22.02 15.01
C SER A 245 0.78 -20.66 15.71
N THR A 246 -0.37 -20.36 16.31
CA THR A 246 -0.59 -19.12 17.05
C THR A 246 0.22 -19.09 18.35
N ARG A 247 0.28 -20.23 19.08
CA ARG A 247 1.10 -20.32 20.29
C ARG A 247 2.60 -20.16 20.02
N GLU A 248 3.08 -20.76 18.93
CA GLU A 248 4.47 -20.57 18.48
C GLU A 248 4.76 -19.13 18.05
N ALA A 249 3.80 -18.49 17.38
CA ALA A 249 3.90 -17.09 17.04
C ALA A 249 3.95 -16.18 18.27
N LEU A 250 3.17 -16.50 19.33
CA LEU A 250 3.21 -15.75 20.59
C LEU A 250 4.59 -15.83 21.26
N VAL A 251 5.22 -17.01 21.30
CA VAL A 251 6.57 -17.14 21.85
C VAL A 251 7.57 -16.23 21.11
N ARG A 252 7.57 -16.28 19.77
CA ARG A 252 8.44 -15.41 18.94
C ARG A 252 8.16 -13.92 19.16
N TYR A 253 6.89 -13.55 19.31
CA TYR A 253 6.47 -12.19 19.59
C TYR A 253 6.99 -11.68 20.94
N GLU A 254 6.89 -12.49 21.99
CA GLU A 254 7.39 -12.15 23.33
C GLU A 254 8.92 -12.02 23.36
N GLU A 255 9.63 -12.89 22.65
CA GLU A 255 11.09 -12.79 22.47
C GLU A 255 11.46 -11.48 21.77
N ALA A 256 10.80 -11.13 20.67
CA ALA A 256 11.04 -9.89 19.93
C ALA A 256 10.73 -8.65 20.77
N ARG A 257 9.64 -8.65 21.55
CA ARG A 257 9.33 -7.57 22.50
C ARG A 257 10.42 -7.36 23.54
N THR A 258 11.00 -8.43 24.03
CA THR A 258 12.08 -8.36 25.01
C THR A 258 13.34 -7.71 24.43
N ALA A 259 13.61 -7.94 23.13
CA ALA A 259 14.72 -7.35 22.41
C ALA A 259 14.45 -5.90 21.93
N GLN A 260 13.21 -5.43 22.00
CA GLN A 260 12.83 -4.11 21.52
C GLN A 260 13.52 -3.00 22.32
N ARG A 261 14.07 -2.00 21.59
CA ARG A 261 14.65 -0.81 22.21
C ARG A 261 13.54 0.09 22.75
N HIS A 262 13.56 0.35 24.05
CA HIS A 262 12.68 1.35 24.68
C HIS A 262 13.28 2.75 24.52
N PHE A 263 12.67 3.59 23.71
CA PHE A 263 13.10 4.99 23.50
C PHE A 263 12.76 5.89 24.69
N LEU A 264 11.65 5.61 25.35
CA LEU A 264 11.28 6.21 26.61
C LEU A 264 11.42 5.11 27.67
N ARG A 265 12.49 5.17 28.50
CA ARG A 265 12.39 4.47 29.77
C ARG A 265 11.12 5.00 30.44
N PRO A 266 10.21 4.15 30.93
CA PRO A 266 9.21 4.63 31.87
C PRO A 266 10.02 5.34 32.96
N THR A 267 10.05 6.66 32.96
CA THR A 267 10.45 7.40 34.14
C THR A 267 9.50 6.89 35.17
N ASN A 268 10.03 6.31 36.23
CA ASN A 268 9.38 5.60 37.30
C ASN A 268 8.15 6.33 37.84
N TRP A 269 7.06 6.31 37.08
CA TRP A 269 5.78 6.76 37.54
C TRP A 269 5.31 5.73 38.56
N GLY A 270 5.69 5.96 39.82
CA GLY A 270 5.26 5.17 40.94
C GLY A 270 6.27 4.24 41.60
N ASP A 271 7.54 4.30 41.23
CA ASP A 271 8.58 3.62 42.01
C ASP A 271 9.07 4.56 43.13
N PRO A 272 8.73 4.27 44.42
CA PRO A 272 9.14 5.11 45.55
C PRO A 272 10.66 5.15 45.80
N ASP A 273 11.43 4.26 45.15
CA ASP A 273 12.88 4.14 45.33
C ASP A 273 13.69 4.73 44.12
N SER A 274 13.05 5.49 43.21
CA SER A 274 13.78 6.19 42.13
C SER A 274 14.59 7.35 42.70
N PRO A 275 15.90 7.43 42.45
CA PRO A 275 16.66 8.62 42.82
C PRO A 275 16.19 9.82 42.00
N SER A 276 15.90 10.90 42.68
CA SER A 276 15.47 12.21 42.17
C SER A 276 16.49 12.85 41.24
#